data_f0c06c8ec40b4f713304d217859de6de
#
_entry.id   f0c06c8ec40b4f713304d217859de6de
#
_cell.length_a   1.000
_cell.length_b   1.000
_cell.length_c   1.000
_cell.angle_alpha   90.00
_cell.angle_beta   90.00
_cell.angle_gamma   90.00
#
_symmetry.space_group_name_H-M   'P 1'
#
loop_
_entity.id
_entity.type
_entity.pdbx_description
1 polymer ?
#
loop_
_entity_poly.entity_id
_entity_poly.type
_entity_poly.pdbx_seq_one_letter_code
_entity_poly.pdbx_strand_id
1 'polypeptide(L)'
;MDRFHENIRRARIKKGLSQLAAAEKMGIDRSTFNKFERGKTHLFSENMQLFAEMMGMSEEEILLGDNPAGYLREGSIEDMIQDLGSRLDLLSVQLEQISSAIQKITGMSLSKKEED
;
A
#
# COMPACT_ATOMS: atom_id res chain seq x y z
N MET A 1 16.12 -1.63 -6.12
CA MET A 1 15.00 -0.83 -5.53
C MET A 1 14.20 -0.23 -6.67
N ASP A 2 12.91 -0.35 -6.64
CA ASP A 2 12.09 0.24 -7.68
C ASP A 2 11.95 1.76 -7.49
N ARG A 3 11.41 2.43 -8.50
CA ARG A 3 11.29 3.89 -8.52
C ARG A 3 10.39 4.42 -7.40
N PHE A 4 9.34 3.69 -7.07
CA PHE A 4 8.40 4.15 -6.06
C PHE A 4 9.04 4.17 -4.67
N HIS A 5 9.78 3.13 -4.34
CA HIS A 5 10.49 3.08 -3.05
C HIS A 5 11.64 4.09 -3.02
N GLU A 6 12.28 4.34 -4.14
CA GLU A 6 13.29 5.38 -4.23
C GLU A 6 12.70 6.77 -3.97
N ASN A 7 11.47 7.00 -4.41
CA ASN A 7 10.78 8.25 -4.14
C ASN A 7 10.47 8.43 -2.65
N ILE A 8 10.24 7.35 -1.93
CA ILE A 8 10.10 7.41 -0.46
C ILE A 8 11.40 7.94 0.15
N ARG A 9 12.52 7.40 -0.27
CA ARG A 9 13.83 7.84 0.20
C ARG A 9 14.09 9.30 -0.15
N ARG A 10 13.78 9.70 -1.36
CA ARG A 10 13.95 11.08 -1.82
C ARG A 10 13.12 12.06 -1.01
N ALA A 11 11.88 11.69 -0.73
CA ALA A 11 11.00 12.51 0.10
C ALA A 11 11.58 12.71 1.49
N ARG A 12 12.09 11.64 2.09
CA ARG A 12 12.74 11.70 3.40
C ARG A 12 13.93 12.65 3.39
N ILE A 13 14.81 12.48 2.41
CA ILE A 13 16.03 13.28 2.29
C ILE A 13 15.68 14.75 2.08
N LYS A 14 14.71 15.02 1.23
CA LYS A 14 14.24 16.37 0.95
C LYS A 14 13.71 17.05 2.21
N LYS A 15 13.10 16.28 3.11
CA LYS A 15 12.62 16.80 4.39
C LYS A 15 13.74 16.95 5.42
N GLY A 16 14.95 16.52 5.09
CA GLY A 16 16.10 16.62 5.98
C GLY A 16 16.11 15.60 7.11
N LEU A 17 15.43 14.49 6.93
CA LEU A 17 15.32 13.47 7.97
C LEU A 17 16.28 12.31 7.72
N SER A 18 16.97 11.87 8.78
CA SER A 18 17.69 10.60 8.77
C SER A 18 16.71 9.45 8.87
N GLN A 19 17.17 8.22 8.58
CA GLN A 19 16.33 7.05 8.77
C GLN A 19 15.86 6.91 10.21
N LEU A 20 16.76 7.18 11.16
CA LEU A 20 16.43 7.10 12.57
C LEU A 20 15.38 8.14 12.97
N ALA A 21 15.56 9.38 12.52
CA ALA A 21 14.62 10.46 12.81
C ALA A 21 13.23 10.16 12.22
N ALA A 22 13.18 9.65 10.99
CA ALA A 22 11.92 9.27 10.36
C ALA A 22 11.24 8.13 11.12
N ALA A 23 12.02 7.12 11.50
CA ALA A 23 11.49 5.99 12.26
C ALA A 23 10.91 6.44 13.59
N GLU A 24 11.61 7.31 14.31
CA GLU A 24 11.13 7.84 15.58
C GLU A 24 9.82 8.59 15.42
N LYS A 25 9.71 9.42 14.38
CA LYS A 25 8.48 10.17 14.11
C LYS A 25 7.32 9.26 13.75
N MET A 26 7.60 8.14 13.10
CA MET A 26 6.58 7.15 12.73
C MET A 26 6.24 6.20 13.87
N GLY A 27 7.01 6.21 14.95
CA GLY A 27 6.81 5.30 16.06
C GLY A 27 7.22 3.86 15.77
N ILE A 28 8.17 3.68 14.86
CA ILE A 28 8.72 2.36 14.51
C ILE A 28 10.22 2.37 14.73
N ASP A 29 10.85 1.19 14.73
CA ASP A 29 12.29 1.13 14.88
C ASP A 29 12.98 1.38 13.53
N ARG A 30 14.29 1.71 13.61
CA ARG A 30 15.08 2.00 12.43
C ARG A 30 15.16 0.82 11.47
N SER A 31 15.25 -0.38 12.00
CA SER A 31 15.31 -1.60 11.18
C SER A 31 14.05 -1.78 10.36
N THR A 32 12.90 -1.57 10.97
CA THR A 32 11.61 -1.63 10.29
C THR A 32 11.51 -0.54 9.22
N PHE A 33 11.96 0.67 9.54
CA PHE A 33 11.98 1.76 8.56
C PHE A 33 12.89 1.44 7.39
N ASN A 34 14.06 0.89 7.64
CA ASN A 34 15.00 0.53 6.59
C ASN A 34 14.39 -0.48 5.61
N LYS A 35 13.70 -1.50 6.13
CA LYS A 35 13.01 -2.48 5.29
C LYS A 35 11.92 -1.83 4.45
N PHE A 36 11.16 -0.92 5.05
CA PHE A 36 10.12 -0.17 4.36
C PHE A 36 10.71 0.65 3.21
N GLU A 37 11.76 1.42 3.49
CA GLU A 37 12.39 2.28 2.47
C GLU A 37 13.04 1.48 1.35
N ARG A 38 13.54 0.29 1.65
CA ARG A 38 14.20 -0.58 0.66
C ARG A 38 13.26 -1.45 -0.14
N GLY A 39 11.97 -1.32 0.07
CA GLY A 39 11.00 -2.08 -0.71
C GLY A 39 10.80 -3.51 -0.25
N LYS A 40 11.09 -3.79 1.00
CA LYS A 40 10.88 -5.13 1.57
C LYS A 40 9.45 -5.33 2.06
N THR A 41 8.64 -4.28 2.01
CA THR A 41 7.23 -4.31 2.40
C THR A 41 6.37 -3.86 1.23
N HIS A 42 5.07 -4.06 1.35
CA HIS A 42 4.14 -3.61 0.29
C HIS A 42 4.10 -2.09 0.21
N LEU A 43 3.94 -1.57 -1.02
CA LEU A 43 3.82 -0.13 -1.26
C LEU A 43 2.69 0.52 -0.47
N PHE A 44 1.55 -0.16 -0.40
CA PHE A 44 0.36 0.36 0.29
C PHE A 44 0.21 -0.33 1.65
N SER A 45 1.20 -0.15 2.49
CA SER A 45 1.24 -0.73 3.82
C SER A 45 0.87 0.29 4.88
N GLU A 46 0.70 -0.18 6.11
CA GLU A 46 0.48 0.70 7.26
C GLU A 46 1.66 1.66 7.42
N ASN A 47 2.88 1.18 7.18
CA ASN A 47 4.07 2.02 7.24
C ASN A 47 4.02 3.14 6.21
N MET A 48 3.48 2.88 5.04
CA MET A 48 3.31 3.91 4.02
C MET A 48 2.32 4.97 4.48
N GLN A 49 1.24 4.57 5.12
CA GLN A 49 0.26 5.50 5.69
C GLN A 49 0.89 6.38 6.76
N LEU A 50 1.65 5.77 7.67
CA LEU A 50 2.35 6.51 8.72
C LEU A 50 3.36 7.49 8.13
N PHE A 51 4.09 7.05 7.12
CA PHE A 51 5.07 7.89 6.44
C PHE A 51 4.40 9.09 5.76
N ALA A 52 3.30 8.85 5.07
CA ALA A 52 2.56 9.92 4.40
C ALA A 52 2.02 10.94 5.41
N GLU A 53 1.47 10.47 6.51
CA GLU A 53 1.00 11.36 7.59
C GLU A 53 2.13 12.21 8.15
N MET A 54 3.27 11.60 8.42
CA MET A 54 4.45 12.31 8.92
C MET A 54 4.91 13.39 7.94
N MET A 55 4.87 13.08 6.65
CA MET A 55 5.31 14.02 5.62
C MET A 55 4.28 15.09 5.30
N GLY A 56 3.02 14.90 5.70
CA GLY A 56 1.94 15.81 5.34
C GLY A 56 1.61 15.75 3.85
N MET A 57 1.81 14.60 3.23
CA MET A 57 1.58 14.38 1.80
C MET A 57 0.68 13.17 1.61
N SER A 58 0.04 13.08 0.45
CA SER A 58 -0.69 11.87 0.10
C SER A 58 0.30 10.77 -0.29
N GLU A 59 -0.11 9.53 -0.22
CA GLU A 59 0.72 8.40 -0.66
C GLU A 59 1.08 8.55 -2.14
N GLU A 60 0.12 8.96 -2.95
CA GLU A 60 0.31 9.15 -4.38
C GLU A 60 1.36 10.25 -4.68
N GLU A 61 1.30 11.35 -3.96
CA GLU A 61 2.29 12.43 -4.12
C GLU A 61 3.70 11.95 -3.82
N ILE A 62 3.85 11.14 -2.77
CA ILE A 62 5.15 10.59 -2.40
C ILE A 62 5.65 9.63 -3.47
N LEU A 63 4.79 8.69 -3.87
CA LEU A 63 5.19 7.63 -4.81
C LEU A 63 5.46 8.14 -6.21
N LEU A 64 4.72 9.15 -6.66
CA LEU A 64 4.94 9.75 -7.98
C LEU A 64 6.13 10.70 -8.00
N GLY A 65 6.47 11.27 -6.86
CA GLY A 65 7.64 12.14 -6.75
C GLY A 65 7.49 13.46 -7.49
N ASP A 66 8.64 14.09 -7.76
CA ASP A 66 8.69 15.42 -8.39
C ASP A 66 8.52 15.39 -9.89
N ASN A 67 8.60 14.21 -10.51
CA ASN A 67 8.51 14.07 -11.97
C ASN A 67 7.56 12.95 -12.36
N PRO A 68 6.24 13.15 -12.18
CA PRO A 68 5.27 12.12 -12.53
C PRO A 68 5.31 11.68 -13.99
N ALA A 69 5.70 12.60 -14.89
CA ALA A 69 5.78 12.31 -16.32
C ALA A 69 6.81 11.21 -16.64
N GLY A 70 7.81 11.04 -15.78
CA GLY A 70 8.80 9.98 -15.94
C GLY A 70 8.21 8.58 -15.91
N TYR A 71 7.10 8.41 -15.22
CA TYR A 71 6.43 7.10 -15.13
C TYR A 71 5.74 6.72 -16.43
N LEU A 72 5.38 7.71 -17.24
CA LEU A 72 4.74 7.46 -18.53
C LEU A 72 5.73 6.89 -19.55
N ARG A 73 7.02 7.21 -19.40
CA ARG A 73 8.04 6.86 -20.40
C ARG A 73 8.68 5.49 -20.20
N GLU A 74 8.71 4.98 -18.99
CA GLU A 74 9.54 3.82 -18.65
C GLU A 74 8.75 2.59 -18.22
N GLY A 75 7.47 2.52 -18.54
CA GLY A 75 6.67 1.39 -18.13
C GLY A 75 6.41 1.30 -16.63
N SER A 76 6.80 2.33 -15.87
CA SER A 76 6.58 2.36 -14.43
C SER A 76 5.10 2.38 -14.09
N ILE A 77 4.28 2.93 -14.99
CA ILE A 77 2.82 2.90 -14.85
C ILE A 77 2.32 1.48 -14.97
N GLU A 78 2.90 0.69 -15.89
CA GLU A 78 2.57 -0.72 -16.01
C GLU A 78 2.87 -1.47 -14.71
N ASP A 79 4.04 -1.21 -14.13
CA ASP A 79 4.44 -1.83 -12.86
C ASP A 79 3.45 -1.45 -11.76
N MET A 80 3.06 -0.19 -11.71
CA MET A 80 2.09 0.31 -10.74
C MET A 80 0.72 -0.37 -10.96
N ILE A 81 0.29 -0.46 -12.19
CA ILE A 81 -0.97 -1.10 -12.55
C ILE A 81 -0.94 -2.58 -12.19
N GLN A 82 0.18 -3.26 -12.46
CA GLN A 82 0.35 -4.66 -12.10
C GLN A 82 0.30 -4.86 -10.59
N ASP A 83 0.97 -3.99 -9.83
CA ASP A 83 0.94 -4.07 -8.37
C ASP A 83 -0.48 -3.88 -7.83
N LEU A 84 -1.18 -2.87 -8.33
CA LEU A 84 -2.57 -2.62 -7.96
C LEU A 84 -3.48 -3.77 -8.40
N GLY A 85 -3.26 -4.29 -9.62
CA GLY A 85 -4.02 -5.41 -10.15
C GLY A 85 -3.87 -6.65 -9.30
N SER A 86 -2.64 -6.97 -8.90
CA SER A 86 -2.37 -8.12 -8.03
C SER A 86 -3.08 -7.97 -6.68
N ARG A 87 -3.10 -6.75 -6.14
CA ARG A 87 -3.77 -6.49 -4.87
C ARG A 87 -5.28 -6.59 -5.02
N LEU A 88 -5.82 -6.11 -6.14
CA LEU A 88 -7.24 -6.22 -6.43
C LEU A 88 -7.66 -7.66 -6.62
N ASP A 89 -6.84 -8.46 -7.29
CA ASP A 89 -7.10 -9.90 -7.45
C ASP A 89 -7.14 -10.60 -6.10
N LEU A 90 -6.19 -10.29 -5.23
CA LEU A 90 -6.16 -10.85 -3.88
C LEU A 90 -7.40 -10.44 -3.09
N LEU A 91 -7.77 -9.17 -3.16
CA LEU A 91 -8.97 -8.67 -2.50
C LEU A 91 -10.23 -9.32 -3.08
N SER A 92 -10.28 -9.52 -4.39
CA SER A 92 -11.40 -10.21 -5.04
C SER A 92 -11.56 -11.61 -4.52
N VAL A 93 -10.46 -12.35 -4.40
CA VAL A 93 -10.49 -13.72 -3.84
C VAL A 93 -10.99 -13.69 -2.40
N GLN A 94 -10.48 -12.75 -1.60
CA GLN A 94 -10.90 -12.62 -0.21
C GLN A 94 -12.39 -12.27 -0.10
N LEU A 95 -12.86 -11.36 -0.96
CA LEU A 95 -14.28 -10.99 -1.00
C LEU A 95 -15.16 -12.16 -1.41
N GLU A 96 -14.70 -12.96 -2.38
CA GLU A 96 -15.43 -14.17 -2.78
C GLU A 96 -15.53 -15.16 -1.63
N GLN A 97 -14.44 -15.34 -0.90
CA GLN A 97 -14.44 -16.24 0.27
C GLN A 97 -15.40 -15.76 1.34
N ILE A 98 -15.40 -14.46 1.63
CA ILE A 98 -16.29 -13.85 2.60
C ILE A 98 -17.73 -13.95 2.11
N SER A 99 -17.97 -13.66 0.84
CA SER A 99 -19.28 -13.73 0.22
C SER A 99 -19.84 -15.16 0.28
N SER A 100 -19.01 -16.14 -0.05
CA SER A 100 -19.39 -17.56 0.06
C SER A 100 -19.76 -17.94 1.47
N ALA A 101 -18.98 -17.50 2.45
CA ALA A 101 -19.25 -17.79 3.85
C ALA A 101 -20.56 -17.15 4.30
N ILE A 102 -20.79 -15.90 3.89
CA ILE A 102 -22.04 -15.21 4.20
C ILE A 102 -23.23 -15.91 3.56
N GLN A 103 -23.08 -16.31 2.28
CA GLN A 103 -24.13 -17.04 1.58
C GLN A 103 -24.48 -18.35 2.26
N LYS A 104 -23.48 -19.08 2.74
CA LYS A 104 -23.73 -20.33 3.48
C LYS A 104 -24.53 -20.06 4.74
N ILE A 105 -24.17 -19.01 5.47
CA ILE A 105 -24.85 -18.67 6.71
C ILE A 105 -26.26 -18.14 6.43
N THR A 106 -26.37 -17.15 5.55
CA THR A 106 -27.67 -16.54 5.21
C THR A 106 -28.54 -17.46 4.38
N GLY A 107 -27.94 -18.25 3.50
CA GLY A 107 -28.64 -19.23 2.70
C GLY A 107 -29.33 -20.29 3.56
N MET A 108 -28.66 -20.71 4.60
CA MET A 108 -29.26 -21.64 5.55
C MET A 108 -30.44 -21.04 6.29
N SER A 109 -30.29 -19.75 6.70
CA SER A 109 -31.36 -19.02 7.38
C SER A 109 -32.50 -18.68 6.44
N LEU A 110 -32.16 -18.20 5.24
CA LEU A 110 -33.16 -17.79 4.26
C LEU A 110 -33.92 -18.97 3.69
N SER A 111 -33.27 -20.10 3.50
CA SER A 111 -33.94 -21.33 3.06
C SER A 111 -35.02 -21.74 4.02
N LYS A 112 -34.78 -21.64 5.30
CA LYS A 112 -35.77 -21.93 6.33
C LYS A 112 -36.94 -20.97 6.27
N LYS A 113 -36.67 -19.69 6.04
CA LYS A 113 -37.73 -18.68 5.92
C LYS A 113 -38.57 -18.85 4.66
N GLU A 114 -37.92 -19.22 3.56
CA GLU A 114 -38.60 -19.41 2.29
C GLU A 114 -39.48 -20.68 2.29
N GLU A 115 -39.09 -21.67 3.06
CA GLU A 115 -39.87 -22.90 3.19
C GLU A 115 -41.12 -22.72 4.05
N ASP A 116 -41.13 -21.66 4.86
CA ASP A 116 -42.27 -21.30 5.66
C ASP A 116 -43.27 -20.49 4.85
#